data_2c82ae9889b7b5fa98227b8cceeef07f
#
_entry.id   2c82ae9889b7b5fa98227b8cceeef07f
#
_cell.length_a   1.000
_cell.length_b   1.000
_cell.length_c   1.000
_cell.angle_alpha   90.00
_cell.angle_beta   90.00
_cell.angle_gamma   90.00
#
_symmetry.space_group_name_H-M   'P 1'
#
loop_
_entity.id
_entity.type
_entity.pdbx_description
1 polymer ?
#
loop_
_entity_poly.entity_id
_entity_poly.type
_entity_poly.pdbx_seq_one_letter_code
_entity_poly.pdbx_strand_id
1 'polypeptide(L)'
;MKIYCMSDIHACLESFEAALENVICHLDEDDTMLLLLGDYVHGGDYGRGVLDKIMHLQEQYGNDKVMALMGNHEDMVISGESTIDSMYGGMQWYDNENADDLYISWLSSLPRYYTEGNTIFVHAGIDETVGDMWEWETSEDVFTSKYP
;
A
#
# COMPACT_ATOMS: atom_id res chain seq x y z
N MET A 1 -2.53 4.48 -20.99
CA MET A 1 -2.85 3.86 -19.68
C MET A 1 -3.53 4.89 -18.78
N LYS A 2 -4.68 4.56 -18.24
CA LYS A 2 -5.38 5.36 -17.25
C LYS A 2 -5.12 4.74 -15.88
N ILE A 3 -4.54 5.51 -14.97
CA ILE A 3 -4.19 5.05 -13.63
C ILE A 3 -4.96 5.88 -12.60
N TYR A 4 -5.79 5.20 -11.80
CA TYR A 4 -6.44 5.80 -10.64
C TYR A 4 -5.55 5.57 -9.44
N CYS A 5 -5.15 6.64 -8.76
CA CYS A 5 -4.25 6.54 -7.60
C CYS A 5 -4.98 6.92 -6.31
N MET A 6 -4.72 6.18 -5.25
CA MET A 6 -5.15 6.49 -3.89
C MET A 6 -3.99 6.23 -2.94
N SER A 7 -3.91 6.99 -1.87
CA SER A 7 -2.86 6.84 -0.86
C SER A 7 -3.40 7.20 0.52
N ASP A 8 -2.67 6.75 1.54
CA ASP A 8 -2.88 7.18 2.93
C ASP A 8 -4.32 6.93 3.41
N ILE A 9 -4.77 5.70 3.21
CA ILE A 9 -6.13 5.26 3.58
C ILE A 9 -6.26 5.15 5.10
N HIS A 10 -5.18 4.76 5.79
CA HIS A 10 -5.06 4.76 7.24
C HIS A 10 -6.26 4.15 7.96
N ALA A 11 -6.59 2.90 7.60
CA ALA A 11 -7.65 2.11 8.23
C ALA A 11 -9.06 2.70 8.11
N CYS A 12 -9.27 3.69 7.25
CA CYS A 12 -10.58 4.31 7.04
C CYS A 12 -11.35 3.55 5.97
N LEU A 13 -11.88 2.39 6.33
CA LEU A 13 -12.55 1.48 5.39
C LEU A 13 -13.75 2.12 4.69
N GLU A 14 -14.60 2.82 5.45
CA GLU A 14 -15.80 3.44 4.88
C GLU A 14 -15.46 4.47 3.81
N SER A 15 -14.49 5.33 4.09
CA SER A 15 -14.03 6.35 3.12
C SER A 15 -13.37 5.70 1.91
N PHE A 16 -12.61 4.63 2.12
CA PHE A 16 -11.98 3.88 1.06
C PHE A 16 -13.02 3.25 0.13
N GLU A 17 -14.02 2.60 0.69
CA GLU A 17 -15.10 1.99 -0.09
C GLU A 17 -15.88 3.02 -0.89
N ALA A 18 -16.16 4.18 -0.29
CA ALA A 18 -16.83 5.28 -1.00
C ALA A 18 -16.02 5.80 -2.18
N ALA A 19 -14.71 5.96 -2.01
CA ALA A 19 -13.82 6.37 -3.10
C ALA A 19 -13.75 5.30 -4.20
N LEU A 20 -13.72 4.02 -3.82
CA LEU A 20 -13.66 2.91 -4.77
C LEU A 20 -14.89 2.84 -5.68
N GLU A 21 -16.06 3.29 -5.24
CA GLU A 21 -17.27 3.29 -6.07
C GLU A 21 -17.06 4.02 -7.40
N ASN A 22 -16.23 5.06 -7.40
CA ASN A 22 -15.93 5.85 -8.59
C ASN A 22 -14.88 5.21 -9.50
N VAL A 23 -14.20 4.17 -9.05
CA VAL A 23 -13.08 3.54 -9.76
C VAL A 23 -13.44 2.15 -10.26
N ILE A 24 -14.13 1.36 -9.43
CA ILE A 24 -14.41 -0.05 -9.73
C ILE A 24 -15.13 -0.22 -11.06
N CYS A 25 -16.06 0.67 -11.38
CA CYS A 25 -16.80 0.61 -12.63
C CYS A 25 -15.91 0.77 -13.88
N HIS A 26 -14.68 1.25 -13.72
CA HIS A 26 -13.74 1.45 -14.82
C HIS A 26 -12.66 0.36 -14.90
N LEU A 27 -12.56 -0.52 -13.89
CA LEU A 27 -11.48 -1.51 -13.85
C LEU A 27 -11.61 -2.59 -14.94
N ASP A 28 -12.80 -2.79 -15.51
CA ASP A 28 -12.99 -3.70 -16.64
C ASP A 28 -12.59 -3.08 -17.97
N GLU A 29 -12.35 -1.78 -18.01
CA GLU A 29 -11.92 -1.09 -19.24
C GLU A 29 -10.48 -1.45 -19.56
N ASP A 30 -10.17 -1.58 -20.86
CA ASP A 30 -8.80 -1.83 -21.30
C ASP A 30 -7.88 -0.68 -20.88
N ASP A 31 -6.63 -1.03 -20.57
CA ASP A 31 -5.58 -0.05 -20.30
C ASP A 31 -5.91 0.86 -19.11
N THR A 32 -6.55 0.28 -18.09
CA THR A 32 -6.95 0.98 -16.86
C THR A 32 -6.49 0.18 -15.64
N MET A 33 -5.98 0.87 -14.63
CA MET A 33 -5.60 0.23 -13.37
C MET A 33 -5.87 1.13 -12.17
N LEU A 34 -6.00 0.51 -11.01
CA LEU A 34 -5.99 1.16 -9.70
C LEU A 34 -4.61 0.95 -9.07
N LEU A 35 -3.96 2.02 -8.69
CA LEU A 35 -2.66 1.99 -8.02
C LEU A 35 -2.80 2.61 -6.64
N LEU A 36 -2.55 1.80 -5.62
CA LEU A 36 -2.57 2.22 -4.22
C LEU A 36 -1.14 2.48 -3.76
N LEU A 37 -0.89 3.63 -3.18
CA LEU A 37 0.47 4.13 -2.97
C LEU A 37 0.99 3.95 -1.54
N GLY A 38 0.31 3.17 -0.71
CA GLY A 38 0.80 2.88 0.63
C GLY A 38 -0.02 3.51 1.75
N ASP A 39 0.32 3.13 2.97
CA ASP A 39 -0.32 3.56 4.22
C ASP A 39 -1.80 3.17 4.29
N TYR A 40 -2.03 1.88 4.35
CA TYR A 40 -3.36 1.28 4.44
C TYR A 40 -3.82 1.10 5.88
N VAL A 41 -2.87 0.95 6.80
CA VAL A 41 -3.11 0.63 8.21
C VAL A 41 -2.83 1.84 9.10
N HIS A 42 -3.28 1.75 10.35
CA HIS A 42 -3.11 2.73 11.42
C HIS A 42 -3.95 4.00 11.22
N GLY A 43 -4.47 4.50 12.32
CA GLY A 43 -5.18 5.77 12.38
C GLY A 43 -6.70 5.65 12.41
N GLY A 44 -7.29 4.89 11.53
CA GLY A 44 -8.75 4.69 11.47
C GLY A 44 -9.22 3.46 12.24
N ASP A 45 -10.47 3.07 11.98
CA ASP A 45 -11.15 2.07 12.80
C ASP A 45 -10.96 0.63 12.34
N TYR A 46 -10.60 0.39 11.08
CA TYR A 46 -10.62 -0.97 10.57
C TYR A 46 -9.55 -1.25 9.51
N GLY A 47 -8.31 -1.35 9.97
CA GLY A 47 -7.16 -1.64 9.08
C GLY A 47 -7.26 -3.00 8.40
N ARG A 48 -7.66 -4.04 9.13
CA ARG A 48 -7.85 -5.38 8.55
C ARG A 48 -8.88 -5.37 7.45
N GLY A 49 -9.95 -4.61 7.61
CA GLY A 49 -10.98 -4.48 6.57
C GLY A 49 -10.45 -3.83 5.31
N VAL A 50 -9.57 -2.84 5.44
CA VAL A 50 -8.90 -2.20 4.29
C VAL A 50 -8.03 -3.23 3.57
N LEU A 51 -7.20 -3.98 4.30
CA LEU A 51 -6.35 -5.02 3.71
C LEU A 51 -7.17 -6.10 3.01
N ASP A 52 -8.23 -6.57 3.66
CA ASP A 52 -9.14 -7.56 3.06
C ASP A 52 -9.74 -7.05 1.75
N LYS A 53 -10.14 -5.79 1.74
CA LYS A 53 -10.72 -5.18 0.55
C LYS A 53 -9.74 -5.12 -0.61
N ILE A 54 -8.49 -4.72 -0.34
CA ILE A 54 -7.44 -4.65 -1.36
C ILE A 54 -7.12 -6.04 -1.89
N MET A 55 -6.93 -7.02 -0.99
CA MET A 55 -6.62 -8.39 -1.38
C MET A 55 -7.76 -9.00 -2.22
N HIS A 56 -9.00 -8.72 -1.84
CA HIS A 56 -10.18 -9.18 -2.59
C HIS A 56 -10.23 -8.56 -3.99
N LEU A 57 -9.94 -7.27 -4.13
CA LEU A 57 -9.89 -6.60 -5.42
C LEU A 57 -8.78 -7.18 -6.31
N GLN A 58 -7.62 -7.50 -5.73
CA GLN A 58 -6.53 -8.14 -6.46
C GLN A 58 -6.91 -9.53 -6.94
N GLU A 59 -7.64 -10.28 -6.11
CA GLU A 59 -8.15 -11.60 -6.49
C GLU A 59 -9.16 -11.50 -7.63
N GLN A 60 -10.03 -10.51 -7.59
CA GLN A 60 -11.11 -10.32 -8.55
C GLN A 60 -10.60 -9.80 -9.90
N TYR A 61 -9.71 -8.82 -9.91
CA TYR A 61 -9.27 -8.12 -11.12
C TYR A 61 -7.86 -8.46 -11.58
N GLY A 62 -7.05 -9.06 -10.72
CA GLY A 62 -5.64 -9.35 -10.99
C GLY A 62 -4.69 -8.27 -10.48
N ASN A 63 -3.44 -8.65 -10.22
CA ASN A 63 -2.44 -7.74 -9.67
C ASN A 63 -1.95 -6.68 -10.66
N ASP A 64 -2.17 -6.91 -11.96
CA ASP A 64 -1.88 -5.93 -13.00
C ASP A 64 -2.95 -4.84 -13.10
N LYS A 65 -4.16 -5.11 -12.65
CA LYS A 65 -5.27 -4.16 -12.61
C LYS A 65 -5.38 -3.44 -11.25
N VAL A 66 -5.00 -4.10 -10.18
CA VAL A 66 -5.02 -3.53 -8.83
C VAL A 66 -3.66 -3.78 -8.19
N MET A 67 -2.86 -2.75 -8.12
CA MET A 67 -1.51 -2.82 -7.54
C MET A 67 -1.46 -2.01 -6.26
N ALA A 68 -0.82 -2.55 -5.23
CA ALA A 68 -0.61 -1.88 -3.96
C ALA A 68 0.89 -1.77 -3.69
N LEU A 69 1.34 -0.56 -3.40
CA LEU A 69 2.74 -0.31 -3.00
C LEU A 69 2.84 -0.26 -1.48
N MET A 70 4.04 -0.43 -0.97
CA MET A 70 4.32 -0.38 0.45
C MET A 70 4.51 1.07 0.91
N GLY A 71 3.82 1.46 2.00
CA GLY A 71 4.07 2.70 2.71
C GLY A 71 4.88 2.46 3.98
N ASN A 72 5.24 3.53 4.68
CA ASN A 72 6.03 3.41 5.92
C ASN A 72 5.26 2.73 7.04
N HIS A 73 3.93 2.86 7.10
CA HIS A 73 3.13 2.19 8.12
C HIS A 73 3.10 0.67 7.93
N GLU A 74 3.10 0.18 6.68
CA GLU A 74 3.24 -1.25 6.42
C GLU A 74 4.63 -1.76 6.80
N ASP A 75 5.68 -0.98 6.54
CA ASP A 75 7.03 -1.32 7.01
C ASP A 75 7.10 -1.46 8.53
N MET A 76 6.41 -0.60 9.27
CA MET A 76 6.33 -0.67 10.73
C MET A 76 5.70 -1.98 11.21
N VAL A 77 4.69 -2.46 10.50
CA VAL A 77 4.05 -3.74 10.83
C VAL A 77 4.99 -4.91 10.54
N ILE A 78 5.62 -4.91 9.38
CA ILE A 78 6.53 -5.99 8.95
C ILE A 78 7.74 -6.08 9.89
N SER A 79 8.29 -4.94 10.30
CA SER A 79 9.47 -4.89 11.18
C SER A 79 9.16 -5.24 12.64
N GLY A 80 7.89 -5.31 13.00
CA GLY A 80 7.47 -5.60 14.37
C GLY A 80 7.38 -4.37 15.27
N GLU A 81 7.56 -3.18 14.74
CA GLU A 81 7.42 -1.93 15.51
C GLU A 81 5.97 -1.67 15.93
N SER A 82 5.01 -2.16 15.14
CA SER A 82 3.60 -1.98 15.43
C SER A 82 2.80 -3.17 14.92
N THR A 83 1.50 -3.20 15.27
CA THR A 83 0.57 -4.20 14.74
C THR A 83 -0.38 -3.56 13.74
N ILE A 84 -1.14 -4.39 13.01
CA ILE A 84 -2.12 -3.91 12.04
C ILE A 84 -3.16 -3.01 12.70
N ASP A 85 -3.55 -3.34 13.91
CA ASP A 85 -4.60 -2.64 14.66
C ASP A 85 -4.08 -1.48 15.52
N SER A 86 -2.79 -1.18 15.47
CA SER A 86 -2.21 -0.09 16.24
C SER A 86 -2.77 1.26 15.80
N MET A 87 -3.09 2.09 16.78
CA MET A 87 -3.36 3.49 16.54
C MET A 87 -2.07 4.27 16.76
N TYR A 88 -1.69 5.08 15.78
CA TYR A 88 -0.48 5.91 15.84
C TYR A 88 0.82 5.14 16.10
N GLY A 89 0.87 3.88 15.66
CA GLY A 89 2.12 3.13 15.65
C GLY A 89 2.64 2.63 16.98
N GLY A 90 1.84 2.60 18.04
CA GLY A 90 2.40 2.26 19.33
C GLY A 90 1.58 1.41 20.28
N MET A 91 0.31 1.25 20.06
CA MET A 91 -0.54 0.53 21.02
C MET A 91 -1.09 -0.75 20.42
N GLN A 92 -0.72 -1.86 21.03
CA GLN A 92 -1.18 -3.18 20.63
C GLN A 92 -2.37 -3.58 21.52
N TRP A 93 -3.54 -3.77 20.89
CA TRP A 93 -4.74 -4.17 21.61
C TRP A 93 -5.02 -5.68 21.55
N TYR A 94 -4.56 -6.33 20.49
CA TYR A 94 -4.75 -7.75 20.30
C TYR A 94 -3.50 -8.38 19.71
N ASP A 95 -3.00 -9.39 20.38
CA ASP A 95 -1.92 -10.22 19.89
C ASP A 95 -2.51 -11.57 19.48
N ASN A 96 -2.85 -11.69 18.21
CA ASN A 96 -3.24 -12.95 17.62
C ASN A 96 -2.31 -13.24 16.45
N GLU A 97 -1.12 -13.69 16.76
CA GLU A 97 -0.05 -13.95 15.81
C GLU A 97 -0.48 -14.84 14.64
N ASN A 98 -1.30 -15.85 14.92
CA ASN A 98 -1.74 -16.80 13.89
C ASN A 98 -2.71 -16.17 12.87
N ALA A 99 -3.54 -15.23 13.29
CA ALA A 99 -4.48 -14.56 12.41
C ALA A 99 -3.80 -13.55 11.50
N ASP A 100 -2.63 -13.04 11.90
CA ASP A 100 -1.92 -11.99 11.18
C ASP A 100 -0.95 -12.53 10.14
N ASP A 101 -0.60 -13.82 10.15
CA ASP A 101 0.41 -14.40 9.24
C ASP A 101 0.06 -14.15 7.76
N LEU A 102 -1.20 -14.25 7.39
CA LEU A 102 -1.65 -14.00 6.02
C LEU A 102 -1.43 -12.53 5.63
N TYR A 103 -1.78 -11.61 6.51
CA TYR A 103 -1.59 -10.18 6.28
C TYR A 103 -0.11 -9.82 6.19
N ILE A 104 0.70 -10.34 7.12
CA ILE A 104 2.15 -10.09 7.12
C ILE A 104 2.79 -10.62 5.84
N SER A 105 2.40 -11.81 5.40
CA SER A 105 2.91 -12.40 4.15
C SER A 105 2.56 -11.51 2.95
N TRP A 106 1.31 -11.04 2.87
CA TRP A 106 0.88 -10.16 1.79
C TRP A 106 1.60 -8.82 1.83
N LEU A 107 1.68 -8.18 3.00
CA LEU A 107 2.38 -6.91 3.17
C LEU A 107 3.85 -7.02 2.76
N SER A 108 4.51 -8.12 3.14
CA SER A 108 5.91 -8.36 2.82
C SER A 108 6.15 -8.54 1.31
N SER A 109 5.11 -8.86 0.56
CA SER A 109 5.20 -9.06 -0.89
C SER A 109 5.00 -7.77 -1.68
N LEU A 110 4.61 -6.67 -1.04
CA LEU A 110 4.29 -5.43 -1.73
C LEU A 110 5.54 -4.78 -2.34
N PRO A 111 5.46 -4.36 -3.62
CA PRO A 111 6.55 -3.60 -4.21
C PRO A 111 6.64 -2.20 -3.59
N ARG A 112 7.81 -1.60 -3.69
CA ARG A 112 8.06 -0.27 -3.13
C ARG A 112 7.93 0.85 -4.14
N TYR A 113 7.90 0.50 -5.42
CA TYR A 113 7.69 1.47 -6.50
C TYR A 113 7.01 0.79 -7.69
N TYR A 114 6.48 1.61 -8.58
CA TYR A 114 5.93 1.17 -9.86
C TYR A 114 6.29 2.20 -10.92
N THR A 115 6.58 1.75 -12.12
CA THR A 115 6.88 2.66 -13.23
C THR A 115 5.92 2.42 -14.40
N GLU A 116 5.50 3.50 -15.02
CA GLU A 116 4.71 3.47 -16.24
C GLU A 116 5.26 4.53 -17.19
N GLY A 117 5.84 4.11 -18.30
CA GLY A 117 6.52 5.03 -19.22
C GLY A 117 7.63 5.78 -18.50
N ASN A 118 7.55 7.08 -18.48
CA ASN A 118 8.53 7.96 -17.82
C ASN A 118 8.08 8.41 -16.43
N THR A 119 7.06 7.78 -15.87
CA THR A 119 6.52 8.14 -14.56
C THR A 119 6.89 7.10 -13.51
N ILE A 120 7.36 7.56 -12.36
CA ILE A 120 7.67 6.73 -11.20
C ILE A 120 6.61 6.99 -10.15
N PHE A 121 6.03 5.92 -9.61
CA PHE A 121 5.07 5.98 -8.52
C PHE A 121 5.68 5.37 -7.28
N VAL A 122 5.70 6.14 -6.18
CA VAL A 122 6.23 5.70 -4.89
C VAL A 122 5.38 6.30 -3.78
N HIS A 123 5.47 5.72 -2.59
CA HIS A 123 4.80 6.29 -1.42
C HIS A 123 5.46 7.61 -0.99
N ALA A 124 6.78 7.61 -0.83
CA ALA A 124 7.52 8.76 -0.32
C ALA A 124 8.50 9.38 -1.33
N GLY A 125 9.45 8.61 -1.85
CA GLY A 125 10.41 9.18 -2.77
C GLY A 125 11.46 8.21 -3.28
N ILE A 126 12.45 8.78 -3.97
CA ILE A 126 13.62 8.07 -4.48
C ILE A 126 14.87 8.85 -4.04
N ASP A 127 16.03 8.23 -4.18
CA ASP A 127 17.28 8.94 -3.97
C ASP A 127 17.62 9.72 -5.25
N GLU A 128 17.35 10.99 -5.23
CA GLU A 128 17.56 11.88 -6.38
C GLU A 128 19.04 12.14 -6.66
N THR A 129 19.93 11.87 -5.68
CA THR A 129 21.37 12.14 -5.82
C THR A 129 22.07 11.14 -6.74
N VAL A 130 21.47 9.98 -6.96
CA VAL A 130 22.05 8.91 -7.79
C VAL A 130 21.57 8.96 -9.25
N GLY A 131 20.71 9.90 -9.60
CA GLY A 131 20.24 10.12 -10.97
C GLY A 131 19.58 8.87 -11.57
N ASP A 132 20.02 8.48 -12.76
CA ASP A 132 19.45 7.34 -13.49
C ASP A 132 19.63 5.98 -12.79
N MET A 133 20.47 5.92 -11.75
CA MET A 133 20.72 4.70 -10.98
C MET A 133 19.70 4.51 -9.83
N TRP A 134 18.65 5.30 -9.79
CA TRP A 134 17.69 5.33 -8.67
C TRP A 134 17.08 3.96 -8.36
N GLU A 135 16.84 3.12 -9.35
CA GLU A 135 16.26 1.78 -9.12
C GLU A 135 17.19 0.88 -8.30
N TRP A 136 18.48 0.99 -8.50
CA TRP A 136 19.47 0.12 -7.88
C TRP A 136 20.10 0.71 -6.62
N GLU A 137 20.16 2.03 -6.54
CA GLU A 137 20.91 2.71 -5.47
C GLU A 137 20.00 3.40 -4.43
N THR A 138 18.71 3.51 -4.67
CA THR A 138 17.79 3.98 -3.65
C THR A 138 17.61 2.88 -2.60
N SER A 139 17.88 3.20 -1.33
CA SER A 139 17.63 2.25 -0.25
C SER A 139 16.13 2.07 0.01
N GLU A 140 15.76 0.90 0.50
CA GLU A 140 14.34 0.52 0.65
C GLU A 140 13.53 1.49 1.51
N ASP A 141 14.14 2.01 2.57
CA ASP A 141 13.50 2.94 3.49
C ASP A 141 13.22 4.31 2.85
N VAL A 142 13.99 4.70 1.83
CA VAL A 142 13.74 5.96 1.12
C VAL A 142 12.43 5.88 0.32
N PHE A 143 12.15 4.73 -0.30
CA PHE A 143 10.90 4.56 -1.03
C PHE A 143 9.67 4.74 -0.14
N THR A 144 9.75 4.31 1.11
CA THR A 144 8.61 4.33 2.03
C THR A 144 8.58 5.54 2.96
N SER A 145 9.73 6.09 3.32
CA SER A 145 9.82 7.19 4.30
C SER A 145 10.51 8.44 3.75
N LYS A 146 11.34 8.30 2.75
CA LYS A 146 12.26 9.28 2.12
C LYS A 146 13.25 9.90 3.11
N TYR A 147 12.79 10.29 4.28
CA TYR A 147 13.61 10.86 5.36
C TYR A 147 13.38 10.01 6.60
N PRO A 148 14.13 8.93 6.75
CA PRO A 148 14.01 8.03 7.90
C PRO A 148 14.52 8.64 9.20
#